data_74a72fac31254b396bfe5715cee3e9fb
#
_entry.id   74a72fac31254b396bfe5715cee3e9fb
#
_cell.length_a   1.000
_cell.length_b   1.000
_cell.length_c   1.000
_cell.angle_alpha   90.00
_cell.angle_beta   90.00
_cell.angle_gamma   90.00
#
_symmetry.space_group_name_H-M   'P 1'
#
loop_
_entity.id
_entity.type
_entity.pdbx_description
1 polymer ?
#
loop_
_entity_poly.entity_id
_entity_poly.type
_entity_poly.pdbx_seq_one_letter_code
_entity_poly.pdbx_strand_id
1 'polypeptide(L)'
;GLFAACQAPTSGGDVYLNDFLDDLTAQTDAGPAIRAALSHCARIRAARLILPGGELRIRPDLAVEKYQFISNNDESLKRIAFDLVGMRDFEIDGNGTELLFTGFISPFSLEDCENITVRDLTIDFTRTFNSEGTVVAKGDGWLEIEFPEDYLCDIVNGCLRFRDAEGTVYPFSNLLEFDAVRREPAFRATDYWLSNRTIPASLPCSPATTTHTACRRDRWASTISRTNQRRPR
;
A
#
# COMPACT_ATOMS: atom_id res chain seq x y z
N GLY A 1 -12.03 56.48 9.19
CA GLY A 1 -11.42 55.19 8.93
C GLY A 1 -12.43 54.23 8.34
N LEU A 2 -12.43 54.04 7.00
CA LEU A 2 -13.18 52.94 6.37
C LEU A 2 -12.45 51.63 6.68
N PHE A 3 -13.06 50.79 7.50
CA PHE A 3 -12.74 49.37 7.52
C PHE A 3 -13.35 48.77 6.26
N ALA A 4 -12.51 48.51 5.26
CA ALA A 4 -12.90 47.62 4.19
C ALA A 4 -13.07 46.24 4.82
N ALA A 5 -14.29 45.77 4.92
CA ALA A 5 -14.59 44.39 5.26
C ALA A 5 -13.93 43.54 4.17
N CYS A 6 -12.88 42.80 4.54
CA CYS A 6 -12.32 41.77 3.72
C CYS A 6 -13.44 40.73 3.54
N GLN A 7 -14.13 40.75 2.42
CA GLN A 7 -15.11 39.72 2.07
C GLN A 7 -14.27 38.43 1.92
N ALA A 8 -14.59 37.43 2.74
CA ALA A 8 -14.07 36.10 2.55
C ALA A 8 -14.34 35.70 1.09
N PRO A 9 -13.37 35.11 0.40
CA PRO A 9 -13.59 34.63 -0.96
C PRO A 9 -14.77 33.68 -0.94
N THR A 10 -15.76 33.93 -1.77
CA THR A 10 -16.90 33.02 -1.95
C THR A 10 -16.31 31.67 -2.38
N SER A 11 -16.48 30.63 -1.57
CA SER A 11 -16.11 29.28 -1.94
C SER A 11 -16.86 28.89 -3.21
N GLY A 12 -16.18 28.28 -4.17
CA GLY A 12 -16.80 27.70 -5.35
C GLY A 12 -17.81 26.63 -4.93
N GLY A 13 -18.72 26.27 -5.81
CA GLY A 13 -19.72 25.24 -5.58
C GLY A 13 -19.11 23.82 -5.48
N ASP A 14 -20.00 22.83 -5.46
CA ASP A 14 -19.63 21.44 -5.53
C ASP A 14 -19.14 21.04 -6.93
N VAL A 15 -18.16 20.16 -6.97
CA VAL A 15 -17.63 19.54 -8.18
C VAL A 15 -17.89 18.04 -8.08
N TYR A 16 -18.34 17.42 -9.15
CA TYR A 16 -18.60 15.99 -9.20
C TYR A 16 -17.52 15.28 -10.02
N LEU A 17 -16.94 14.24 -9.46
CA LEU A 17 -15.91 13.46 -10.18
C LEU A 17 -16.46 12.84 -11.46
N ASN A 18 -17.77 12.53 -11.49
CA ASN A 18 -18.45 12.00 -12.69
C ASN A 18 -18.29 12.91 -13.93
N ASP A 19 -18.16 14.22 -13.73
CA ASP A 19 -18.00 15.15 -14.86
C ASP A 19 -16.62 15.02 -15.56
N PHE A 20 -15.70 14.24 -14.97
CA PHE A 20 -14.34 14.00 -15.45
C PHE A 20 -14.09 12.54 -15.83
N LEU A 21 -15.07 11.65 -15.61
CA LEU A 21 -14.97 10.24 -15.94
C LEU A 21 -15.62 9.96 -17.29
N ASP A 22 -14.85 9.52 -18.29
CA ASP A 22 -15.37 9.25 -19.63
C ASP A 22 -16.18 7.95 -19.71
N ASP A 23 -15.86 6.93 -18.92
CA ASP A 23 -16.59 5.66 -18.84
C ASP A 23 -16.19 4.89 -17.58
N LEU A 24 -17.14 4.65 -16.69
CA LEU A 24 -16.92 3.90 -15.43
C LEU A 24 -17.08 2.40 -15.69
N THR A 25 -16.12 1.78 -16.35
CA THR A 25 -16.02 0.33 -16.27
C THR A 25 -15.18 -0.03 -15.03
N ALA A 26 -15.44 -1.18 -14.41
CA ALA A 26 -14.68 -1.67 -13.25
C ALA A 26 -13.15 -1.82 -13.51
N GLN A 27 -12.69 -1.63 -14.74
CA GLN A 27 -11.29 -1.72 -15.15
C GLN A 27 -10.66 -0.37 -15.51
N THR A 28 -11.44 0.72 -15.51
CA THR A 28 -10.93 2.05 -15.85
C THR A 28 -10.16 2.61 -14.66
N ASP A 29 -8.97 3.18 -14.92
CA ASP A 29 -8.18 3.89 -13.93
C ASP A 29 -8.75 5.29 -13.69
N ALA A 30 -9.29 5.54 -12.51
CA ALA A 30 -9.84 6.84 -12.12
C ALA A 30 -8.77 7.91 -11.84
N GLY A 31 -7.50 7.57 -11.76
CA GLY A 31 -6.40 8.49 -11.43
C GLY A 31 -6.36 9.75 -12.30
N PRO A 32 -6.44 9.67 -13.64
CA PRO A 32 -6.48 10.85 -14.51
C PRO A 32 -7.66 11.77 -14.23
N ALA A 33 -8.86 11.20 -14.02
CA ALA A 33 -10.07 11.96 -13.71
C ALA A 33 -9.97 12.68 -12.36
N ILE A 34 -9.45 11.98 -11.33
CA ILE A 34 -9.20 12.56 -10.00
C ILE A 34 -8.25 13.76 -10.12
N ARG A 35 -7.16 13.62 -10.86
CA ARG A 35 -6.19 14.70 -11.07
C ARG A 35 -6.82 15.89 -11.80
N ALA A 36 -7.61 15.65 -12.83
CA ALA A 36 -8.31 16.71 -13.57
C ALA A 36 -9.33 17.43 -12.68
N ALA A 37 -10.11 16.68 -11.89
CA ALA A 37 -11.09 17.22 -10.97
C ALA A 37 -10.44 18.07 -9.86
N LEU A 38 -9.35 17.58 -9.24
CA LEU A 38 -8.61 18.34 -8.21
C LEU A 38 -8.00 19.62 -8.79
N SER A 39 -7.44 19.57 -10.00
CA SER A 39 -6.92 20.77 -10.68
C SER A 39 -8.05 21.78 -10.96
N HIS A 40 -9.22 21.29 -11.33
CA HIS A 40 -10.40 22.14 -11.52
C HIS A 40 -10.86 22.76 -10.19
N CYS A 41 -10.98 21.95 -9.12
CA CYS A 41 -11.35 22.41 -7.78
C CYS A 41 -10.40 23.51 -7.28
N ALA A 42 -9.09 23.32 -7.42
CA ALA A 42 -8.11 24.32 -7.02
C ALA A 42 -8.28 25.65 -7.80
N ARG A 43 -8.54 25.57 -9.11
CA ARG A 43 -8.70 26.77 -9.97
C ARG A 43 -9.92 27.58 -9.63
N ILE A 44 -11.06 26.95 -9.32
CA ILE A 44 -12.33 27.64 -9.01
C ILE A 44 -12.53 27.88 -7.51
N ARG A 45 -11.62 27.38 -6.68
CA ARG A 45 -11.75 27.35 -5.21
C ARG A 45 -13.03 26.65 -4.78
N ALA A 46 -13.25 25.44 -5.32
CA ALA A 46 -14.40 24.62 -4.98
C ALA A 46 -14.47 24.37 -3.47
N ALA A 47 -15.68 24.28 -2.93
CA ALA A 47 -15.88 23.90 -1.55
C ALA A 47 -15.73 22.40 -1.37
N ARG A 48 -16.13 21.60 -2.39
CA ARG A 48 -16.20 20.16 -2.26
C ARG A 48 -16.00 19.44 -3.60
N LEU A 49 -15.32 18.28 -3.54
CA LEU A 49 -15.30 17.26 -4.59
C LEU A 49 -16.14 16.08 -4.11
N ILE A 50 -17.15 15.69 -4.87
CA ILE A 50 -18.04 14.57 -4.58
C ILE A 50 -17.69 13.42 -5.49
N LEU A 51 -17.40 12.26 -4.88
CA LEU A 51 -17.11 11.01 -5.59
C LEU A 51 -18.42 10.29 -5.98
N PRO A 52 -18.38 9.38 -6.97
CA PRO A 52 -19.62 8.83 -7.57
C PRO A 52 -20.34 7.80 -6.70
N GLY A 53 -19.72 7.28 -5.65
CA GLY A 53 -20.15 6.05 -4.99
C GLY A 53 -19.68 4.79 -5.75
N GLY A 54 -19.87 3.62 -5.11
CA GLY A 54 -19.39 2.35 -5.66
C GLY A 54 -17.86 2.22 -5.68
N GLU A 55 -17.32 1.31 -6.50
CA GLU A 55 -15.89 1.04 -6.58
C GLU A 55 -15.19 1.93 -7.62
N LEU A 56 -14.09 2.56 -7.22
CA LEU A 56 -13.17 3.27 -8.10
C LEU A 56 -11.79 2.60 -8.04
N ARG A 57 -11.30 2.15 -9.18
CA ARG A 57 -9.96 1.57 -9.31
C ARG A 57 -8.93 2.65 -9.62
N ILE A 58 -7.80 2.58 -8.95
CA ILE A 58 -6.71 3.55 -9.11
C ILE A 58 -5.40 2.80 -9.23
N ARG A 59 -4.64 3.12 -10.28
CA ARG A 59 -3.39 2.47 -10.64
C ARG A 59 -2.20 3.43 -10.52
N PRO A 60 -0.99 2.93 -10.22
CA PRO A 60 0.18 3.78 -10.07
C PRO A 60 0.69 4.36 -11.39
N ASP A 61 0.38 3.75 -12.55
CA ASP A 61 1.00 4.08 -13.83
C ASP A 61 0.69 5.51 -14.28
N LEU A 62 -0.50 6.01 -13.95
CA LEU A 62 -0.97 7.33 -14.33
C LEU A 62 -1.12 8.28 -13.12
N ALA A 63 -0.59 7.90 -11.97
CA ALA A 63 -0.61 8.72 -10.76
C ALA A 63 0.34 9.92 -10.86
N VAL A 64 0.15 10.90 -9.98
CA VAL A 64 1.10 12.02 -9.85
C VAL A 64 2.41 11.48 -9.28
N GLU A 65 3.52 11.75 -9.93
CA GLU A 65 4.85 11.41 -9.44
C GLU A 65 5.47 12.61 -8.72
N LYS A 66 5.89 12.41 -7.48
CA LYS A 66 6.45 13.45 -6.62
C LYS A 66 7.60 12.91 -5.80
N TYR A 67 8.71 13.64 -5.77
CA TYR A 67 9.83 13.30 -4.90
C TYR A 67 9.53 13.83 -3.50
N GLN A 68 9.30 12.92 -2.55
CA GLN A 68 8.91 13.28 -1.18
C GLN A 68 9.65 12.46 -0.14
N PHE A 69 9.97 13.13 0.97
CA PHE A 69 10.39 12.49 2.21
C PHE A 69 9.15 12.07 3.03
N ILE A 70 9.11 10.82 3.43
CA ILE A 70 8.13 10.31 4.40
C ILE A 70 8.90 9.86 5.62
N SER A 71 8.46 10.27 6.81
CA SER A 71 9.09 9.92 8.08
C SER A 71 9.36 8.40 8.18
N ASN A 72 10.55 8.04 8.64
CA ASN A 72 11.08 6.66 8.73
C ASN A 72 11.34 5.96 7.39
N ASN A 73 11.26 6.69 6.27
CA ASN A 73 11.62 6.18 4.95
C ASN A 73 12.54 7.17 4.26
N ASP A 74 13.37 6.65 3.36
CA ASP A 74 14.22 7.50 2.55
C ASP A 74 13.39 8.37 1.58
N GLU A 75 13.98 9.50 1.22
CA GLU A 75 13.46 10.34 0.16
C GLU A 75 13.45 9.56 -1.17
N SER A 76 12.30 9.50 -1.80
CA SER A 76 12.14 8.77 -3.06
C SER A 76 10.95 9.27 -3.87
N LEU A 77 10.89 8.85 -5.13
CA LEU A 77 9.74 9.09 -5.98
C LEU A 77 8.51 8.36 -5.43
N LYS A 78 7.47 9.11 -5.13
CA LYS A 78 6.16 8.59 -4.69
C LYS A 78 5.14 8.77 -5.79
N ARG A 79 4.21 7.84 -5.89
CA ARG A 79 3.03 7.92 -6.74
C ARG A 79 1.84 8.23 -5.88
N ILE A 80 1.07 9.25 -6.26
CA ILE A 80 0.02 9.83 -5.42
C ILE A 80 -1.27 9.90 -6.23
N ALA A 81 -2.36 9.41 -5.64
CA ALA A 81 -3.68 9.45 -6.28
C ALA A 81 -4.35 10.83 -6.09
N PHE A 82 -4.53 11.24 -4.85
CA PHE A 82 -5.10 12.54 -4.51
C PHE A 82 -3.99 13.46 -4.01
N ASP A 83 -3.44 14.27 -4.91
CA ASP A 83 -2.39 15.25 -4.59
C ASP A 83 -3.01 16.64 -4.39
N LEU A 84 -3.19 17.03 -3.13
CA LEU A 84 -3.75 18.32 -2.74
C LEU A 84 -2.62 19.27 -2.39
N VAL A 85 -2.53 20.39 -3.11
CA VAL A 85 -1.49 21.41 -2.89
C VAL A 85 -2.14 22.78 -2.69
N GLY A 86 -1.85 23.44 -1.57
CA GLY A 86 -2.28 24.80 -1.27
C GLY A 86 -3.79 24.97 -1.16
N MET A 87 -4.55 23.90 -0.97
CA MET A 87 -6.00 23.93 -0.85
C MET A 87 -6.43 24.33 0.56
N ARG A 88 -7.53 25.07 0.65
CA ARG A 88 -8.08 25.56 1.90
C ARG A 88 -9.60 25.40 1.92
N ASP A 89 -10.13 25.08 3.12
CA ASP A 89 -11.58 24.95 3.35
C ASP A 89 -12.22 24.00 2.30
N PHE A 90 -11.60 22.86 2.07
CA PHE A 90 -11.97 21.94 1.00
C PHE A 90 -12.33 20.56 1.55
N GLU A 91 -13.39 19.98 0.99
CA GLU A 91 -13.89 18.66 1.37
C GLU A 91 -13.84 17.69 0.19
N ILE A 92 -13.40 16.47 0.45
CA ILE A 92 -13.62 15.30 -0.41
C ILE A 92 -14.72 14.47 0.23
N ASP A 93 -15.89 14.44 -0.39
CA ASP A 93 -17.03 13.62 -0.02
C ASP A 93 -17.01 12.33 -0.82
N GLY A 94 -16.69 11.24 -0.15
CA GLY A 94 -16.63 9.93 -0.78
C GLY A 94 -17.99 9.39 -1.23
N ASN A 95 -19.10 9.87 -0.67
CA ASN A 95 -20.44 9.40 -1.02
C ASN A 95 -20.56 7.85 -1.01
N GLY A 96 -19.86 7.20 -0.06
CA GLY A 96 -19.78 5.74 0.03
C GLY A 96 -18.88 5.08 -1.01
N THR A 97 -17.98 5.81 -1.67
CA THR A 97 -17.03 5.24 -2.63
C THR A 97 -16.02 4.34 -1.93
N GLU A 98 -15.75 3.20 -2.53
CA GLU A 98 -14.61 2.36 -2.23
C GLU A 98 -13.47 2.66 -3.22
N LEU A 99 -12.36 3.16 -2.71
CA LEU A 99 -11.14 3.41 -3.46
C LEU A 99 -10.28 2.16 -3.43
N LEU A 100 -10.23 1.44 -4.54
CA LEU A 100 -9.45 0.20 -4.66
C LEU A 100 -8.15 0.47 -5.41
N PHE A 101 -7.05 0.42 -4.66
CA PHE A 101 -5.71 0.69 -5.18
C PHE A 101 -4.98 -0.57 -5.62
N THR A 102 -4.18 -0.44 -6.67
CA THR A 102 -3.30 -1.50 -7.16
C THR A 102 -1.83 -1.06 -7.02
N GLY A 103 -0.98 -1.96 -6.55
CA GLY A 103 0.46 -1.70 -6.48
C GLY A 103 0.88 -0.62 -5.47
N PHE A 104 2.05 -0.02 -5.70
CA PHE A 104 2.64 0.96 -4.78
C PHE A 104 2.19 2.38 -5.12
N ILE A 105 1.18 2.85 -4.42
CA ILE A 105 0.61 4.18 -4.57
C ILE A 105 0.18 4.73 -3.20
N SER A 106 0.38 6.02 -2.99
CA SER A 106 -0.12 6.72 -1.80
C SER A 106 -1.51 7.26 -2.10
N PRO A 107 -2.54 6.95 -1.30
CA PRO A 107 -3.88 7.45 -1.52
C PRO A 107 -3.97 8.97 -1.52
N PHE A 108 -3.38 9.63 -0.52
CA PHE A 108 -3.46 11.08 -0.34
C PHE A 108 -2.10 11.69 -0.02
N SER A 109 -1.88 12.90 -0.55
CA SER A 109 -0.83 13.82 -0.12
C SER A 109 -1.43 15.21 0.06
N LEU A 110 -1.15 15.83 1.20
CA LEU A 110 -1.60 17.19 1.54
C LEU A 110 -0.36 18.05 1.78
N GLU A 111 -0.15 19.05 0.92
CA GLU A 111 0.98 19.96 0.99
C GLU A 111 0.48 21.39 1.07
N ASP A 112 0.92 22.14 2.09
CA ASP A 112 0.51 23.52 2.34
C ASP A 112 -1.02 23.72 2.39
N CYS A 113 -1.75 22.71 2.85
CA CYS A 113 -3.19 22.70 2.94
C CYS A 113 -3.69 23.16 4.32
N GLU A 114 -4.91 23.70 4.37
CA GLU A 114 -5.56 24.13 5.60
C GLU A 114 -7.03 23.77 5.59
N ASN A 115 -7.54 23.19 6.69
CA ASN A 115 -8.94 22.82 6.87
C ASN A 115 -9.46 21.89 5.76
N ILE A 116 -8.80 20.72 5.62
CA ILE A 116 -9.18 19.68 4.66
C ILE A 116 -9.99 18.61 5.36
N THR A 117 -11.12 18.24 4.77
CA THR A 117 -11.95 17.13 5.23
C THR A 117 -11.99 16.03 4.17
N VAL A 118 -11.78 14.79 4.59
CA VAL A 118 -11.98 13.60 3.76
C VAL A 118 -12.94 12.69 4.53
N ARG A 119 -14.07 12.33 3.94
CA ARG A 119 -15.09 11.55 4.63
C ARG A 119 -15.86 10.62 3.70
N ASP A 120 -16.61 9.70 4.29
CA ASP A 120 -17.55 8.80 3.64
C ASP A 120 -16.95 7.98 2.48
N LEU A 121 -15.72 7.46 2.67
CA LEU A 121 -15.07 6.57 1.73
C LEU A 121 -14.36 5.43 2.44
N THR A 122 -14.11 4.36 1.69
CA THR A 122 -13.28 3.23 2.09
C THR A 122 -12.01 3.22 1.25
N ILE A 123 -10.89 2.86 1.84
CA ILE A 123 -9.60 2.68 1.15
C ILE A 123 -9.19 1.22 1.31
N ASP A 124 -8.97 0.55 0.18
CA ASP A 124 -8.45 -0.79 0.17
C ASP A 124 -7.45 -0.99 -0.98
N PHE A 125 -6.74 -2.09 -0.95
CA PHE A 125 -5.77 -2.49 -1.96
C PHE A 125 -6.14 -3.86 -2.52
N THR A 126 -5.96 -4.04 -3.82
CA THR A 126 -6.18 -5.34 -4.48
C THR A 126 -5.31 -6.44 -3.89
N ARG A 127 -4.22 -6.05 -3.23
CA ARG A 127 -3.29 -6.94 -2.52
C ARG A 127 -2.61 -6.20 -1.39
N THR A 128 -2.41 -6.88 -0.26
CA THR A 128 -1.59 -6.37 0.85
C THR A 128 -0.13 -6.22 0.42
N PHE A 129 0.59 -5.22 0.97
CA PHE A 129 2.01 -5.02 0.69
C PHE A 129 2.89 -6.14 1.25
N ASN A 130 2.47 -6.76 2.33
CA ASN A 130 3.14 -7.88 2.94
C ASN A 130 2.50 -9.19 2.49
N SER A 131 3.30 -10.23 2.32
CA SER A 131 2.83 -11.59 2.08
C SER A 131 2.93 -12.37 3.37
N GLU A 132 1.83 -12.96 3.80
CA GLU A 132 1.79 -13.77 5.01
C GLU A 132 2.02 -15.24 4.63
N GLY A 133 2.82 -15.93 5.44
CA GLY A 133 3.08 -17.34 5.28
C GLY A 133 3.21 -18.03 6.63
N THR A 134 2.95 -19.33 6.65
CA THR A 134 3.08 -20.16 7.85
C THR A 134 4.38 -20.94 7.83
N VAL A 135 5.18 -20.81 8.88
CA VAL A 135 6.37 -21.62 9.04
C VAL A 135 5.93 -23.04 9.40
N VAL A 136 6.10 -23.98 8.47
CA VAL A 136 5.68 -25.39 8.62
C VAL A 136 6.82 -26.28 9.07
N ALA A 137 8.07 -25.90 8.80
CA ALA A 137 9.27 -26.60 9.30
C ALA A 137 10.45 -25.64 9.43
N LYS A 138 11.41 -26.02 10.28
CA LYS A 138 12.65 -25.27 10.45
C LYS A 138 13.82 -26.20 10.81
N GLY A 139 15.02 -25.77 10.49
CA GLY A 139 16.26 -26.45 10.81
C GLY A 139 17.41 -25.47 11.00
N ASP A 140 18.63 -25.99 11.07
CA ASP A 140 19.82 -25.14 11.20
C ASP A 140 20.06 -24.35 9.91
N GLY A 141 19.72 -23.06 9.95
CA GLY A 141 19.92 -22.12 8.85
C GLY A 141 18.88 -22.16 7.73
N TRP A 142 17.72 -22.78 7.94
CA TRP A 142 16.65 -22.79 6.95
C TRP A 142 15.25 -22.76 7.59
N LEU A 143 14.30 -22.24 6.84
CA LEU A 143 12.87 -22.27 7.15
C LEU A 143 12.12 -22.79 5.93
N GLU A 144 11.06 -23.53 6.19
CA GLU A 144 10.05 -23.89 5.19
C GLU A 144 8.78 -23.12 5.49
N ILE A 145 8.35 -22.35 4.51
CA ILE A 145 7.21 -21.45 4.64
C ILE A 145 6.18 -21.81 3.57
N GLU A 146 4.96 -22.05 4.01
CA GLU A 146 3.80 -22.25 3.15
C GLU A 146 3.07 -20.92 2.99
N PHE A 147 2.82 -20.53 1.74
CA PHE A 147 2.06 -19.34 1.39
C PHE A 147 0.69 -19.72 0.86
N PRO A 148 -0.39 -19.00 1.24
CA PRO A 148 -1.69 -19.13 0.63
C PRO A 148 -1.66 -18.95 -0.90
N GLU A 149 -2.60 -19.58 -1.60
CA GLU A 149 -2.67 -19.54 -3.07
C GLU A 149 -2.89 -18.13 -3.63
N ASP A 150 -3.46 -17.24 -2.86
CA ASP A 150 -3.70 -15.84 -3.23
C ASP A 150 -2.39 -15.04 -3.43
N TYR A 151 -1.28 -15.52 -2.85
CA TYR A 151 0.02 -14.89 -3.03
C TYR A 151 0.74 -15.47 -4.25
N LEU A 152 0.44 -14.92 -5.43
CA LEU A 152 1.17 -15.30 -6.64
C LEU A 152 2.66 -15.05 -6.46
N CYS A 153 3.47 -16.06 -6.68
CA CYS A 153 4.91 -15.95 -6.55
C CYS A 153 5.66 -16.68 -7.66
N ASP A 154 6.88 -16.24 -7.92
CA ASP A 154 7.82 -16.90 -8.82
C ASP A 154 9.26 -16.85 -8.26
N ILE A 155 10.12 -17.69 -8.83
CA ILE A 155 11.55 -17.69 -8.50
C ILE A 155 12.31 -17.25 -9.75
N VAL A 156 12.94 -16.08 -9.66
CA VAL A 156 13.74 -15.53 -10.75
C VAL A 156 15.18 -15.33 -10.28
N ASN A 157 16.11 -15.96 -10.98
CA ASN A 157 17.53 -15.95 -10.63
C ASN A 157 17.83 -16.39 -9.17
N GLY A 158 17.05 -17.39 -8.67
CA GLY A 158 17.17 -17.86 -7.29
C GLY A 158 16.56 -16.94 -6.22
N CYS A 159 15.82 -15.90 -6.61
CA CYS A 159 15.13 -14.98 -5.72
C CYS A 159 13.61 -15.21 -5.79
N LEU A 160 12.99 -15.37 -4.62
CA LEU A 160 11.54 -15.39 -4.50
C LEU A 160 10.98 -13.98 -4.73
N ARG A 161 9.97 -13.87 -5.57
CA ARG A 161 9.23 -12.64 -5.81
C ARG A 161 7.75 -12.91 -5.71
N PHE A 162 7.04 -12.02 -5.05
CA PHE A 162 5.60 -11.98 -5.08
C PHE A 162 5.11 -10.99 -6.12
N ARG A 163 3.93 -11.21 -6.65
CA ARG A 163 3.29 -10.31 -7.61
C ARG A 163 1.78 -10.28 -7.41
N ASP A 164 1.16 -9.23 -7.90
CA ASP A 164 -0.29 -9.18 -8.05
C ASP A 164 -0.75 -9.72 -9.43
N ALA A 165 -2.06 -9.67 -9.66
CA ALA A 165 -2.65 -10.10 -10.91
C ALA A 165 -2.27 -9.19 -12.09
N GLU A 166 -1.95 -7.94 -11.83
CA GLU A 166 -1.51 -6.94 -12.80
C GLU A 166 0.00 -7.00 -13.09
N GLY A 167 0.75 -7.84 -12.38
CA GLY A 167 2.18 -8.05 -12.57
C GLY A 167 3.09 -7.13 -11.75
N THR A 168 2.56 -6.33 -10.82
CA THR A 168 3.38 -5.56 -9.89
C THR A 168 4.19 -6.50 -9.01
N VAL A 169 5.50 -6.27 -8.92
CA VAL A 169 6.41 -7.10 -8.14
C VAL A 169 6.56 -6.54 -6.73
N TYR A 170 6.34 -7.40 -5.75
CA TYR A 170 6.55 -7.12 -4.33
C TYR A 170 7.86 -7.76 -3.89
N PRO A 171 8.86 -6.96 -3.49
CA PRO A 171 10.17 -7.49 -3.12
C PRO A 171 10.09 -8.32 -1.85
N PHE A 172 10.85 -9.42 -1.84
CA PHE A 172 11.01 -10.28 -0.68
C PHE A 172 12.42 -10.10 -0.12
N SER A 173 12.55 -9.35 0.96
CA SER A 173 13.85 -8.98 1.54
C SER A 173 13.99 -9.34 3.01
N ASN A 174 12.92 -9.29 3.75
CA ASN A 174 12.91 -9.51 5.19
C ASN A 174 11.62 -10.19 5.64
N LEU A 175 11.69 -10.80 6.80
CA LEU A 175 10.55 -11.41 7.49
C LEU A 175 10.38 -10.76 8.86
N LEU A 176 9.13 -10.64 9.29
CA LEU A 176 8.77 -10.36 10.67
C LEU A 176 7.94 -11.54 11.20
N GLU A 177 8.36 -12.08 12.34
CA GLU A 177 7.69 -13.22 12.97
C GLU A 177 6.47 -12.75 13.77
N PHE A 178 5.33 -13.38 13.50
CA PHE A 178 4.10 -13.19 14.24
C PHE A 178 3.72 -14.46 15.02
N ASP A 179 3.14 -14.28 16.18
CA ASP A 179 2.43 -15.34 16.91
C ASP A 179 1.06 -15.56 16.24
N ALA A 180 0.89 -16.71 15.61
CA ALA A 180 -0.32 -17.04 14.84
C ALA A 180 -1.60 -17.08 15.69
N VAL A 181 -1.48 -17.37 17.00
CA VAL A 181 -2.63 -17.44 17.92
C VAL A 181 -3.02 -16.05 18.41
N ARG A 182 -2.02 -15.25 18.80
CA ARG A 182 -2.24 -13.91 19.34
C ARG A 182 -2.40 -12.86 18.26
N ARG A 183 -1.94 -13.16 17.02
CA ARG A 183 -1.95 -12.24 15.89
C ARG A 183 -1.21 -10.92 16.16
N GLU A 184 -0.08 -11.03 16.82
CA GLU A 184 0.80 -9.93 17.20
C GLU A 184 2.26 -10.30 16.87
N PRO A 185 3.19 -9.35 16.74
CA PRO A 185 4.60 -9.67 16.59
C PRO A 185 5.08 -10.55 17.73
N ALA A 186 5.81 -11.59 17.42
CA ALA A 186 6.32 -12.54 18.42
C ALA A 186 7.23 -11.82 19.43
N PHE A 187 7.24 -12.28 20.66
CA PHE A 187 8.05 -11.66 21.71
C PHE A 187 9.55 -11.66 21.32
N ARG A 188 10.15 -10.49 21.25
CA ARG A 188 11.51 -10.23 20.76
C ARG A 188 11.73 -10.55 19.29
N ALA A 189 10.67 -10.56 18.49
CA ALA A 189 10.81 -10.61 17.05
C ALA A 189 11.60 -9.38 16.57
N THR A 190 12.46 -9.59 15.60
CA THR A 190 13.21 -8.57 14.89
C THR A 190 13.04 -8.78 13.39
N ASP A 191 13.40 -7.80 12.59
CA ASP A 191 13.44 -8.00 11.14
C ASP A 191 14.52 -9.01 10.76
N TYR A 192 14.10 -10.09 10.10
CA TYR A 192 15.00 -11.13 9.63
C TYR A 192 15.33 -10.87 8.16
N TRP A 193 16.56 -10.45 7.88
CA TRP A 193 17.04 -10.27 6.52
C TRP A 193 17.38 -11.61 5.88
N LEU A 194 16.74 -11.89 4.76
CA LEU A 194 16.92 -13.13 4.03
C LEU A 194 18.02 -12.97 2.97
N SER A 195 19.00 -13.85 2.97
CA SER A 195 19.89 -13.93 1.83
C SER A 195 19.23 -14.82 0.76
N ASN A 196 18.90 -14.25 -0.38
CA ASN A 196 18.25 -14.92 -1.50
C ASN A 196 19.08 -16.07 -2.14
N ARG A 197 20.01 -16.64 -1.45
CA ARG A 197 21.08 -17.41 -2.07
C ARG A 197 20.86 -18.91 -2.20
N THR A 198 19.73 -19.47 -1.87
CA THR A 198 19.54 -20.89 -2.20
C THR A 198 18.09 -21.31 -2.10
N ILE A 199 17.28 -20.90 -3.05
CA ILE A 199 16.08 -21.61 -3.39
C ILE A 199 16.51 -22.59 -4.49
N PRO A 200 16.42 -23.91 -4.28
CA PRO A 200 16.73 -24.86 -5.34
C PRO A 200 15.84 -24.58 -6.56
N ALA A 201 16.41 -24.48 -7.74
CA ALA A 201 15.71 -24.21 -8.99
C ALA A 201 14.72 -25.34 -9.41
N SER A 202 14.52 -26.33 -8.56
CA SER A 202 13.73 -27.55 -8.85
C SER A 202 12.31 -27.55 -8.27
N LEU A 203 11.89 -26.49 -7.58
CA LEU A 203 10.50 -26.42 -7.09
C LEU A 203 9.65 -25.61 -8.07
N PRO A 204 8.66 -26.24 -8.74
CA PRO A 204 7.67 -25.49 -9.49
C PRO A 204 6.89 -24.61 -8.51
N CYS A 205 6.73 -23.34 -8.81
CA CYS A 205 5.66 -22.50 -8.23
C CYS A 205 4.32 -23.10 -8.70
N SER A 206 3.81 -24.02 -7.94
CA SER A 206 2.43 -24.51 -8.05
C SER A 206 1.63 -23.81 -6.95
N PRO A 207 0.32 -23.63 -7.09
CA PRO A 207 -0.52 -22.98 -6.08
C PRO A 207 -0.57 -23.74 -4.77
N ALA A 208 0.39 -24.27 -4.21
CA ALA A 208 0.64 -24.84 -2.88
C ALA A 208 2.15 -25.06 -2.71
N THR A 209 2.97 -24.04 -3.00
CA THR A 209 4.41 -24.26 -3.07
C THR A 209 5.06 -23.98 -1.73
N THR A 210 5.53 -25.04 -1.12
CA THR A 210 6.47 -25.00 -0.01
C THR A 210 7.82 -24.46 -0.48
N THR A 211 8.24 -23.33 0.05
CA THR A 211 9.51 -22.68 -0.33
C THR A 211 10.55 -22.87 0.75
N HIS A 212 11.65 -23.56 0.43
CA HIS A 212 12.80 -23.64 1.33
C HIS A 212 13.65 -22.38 1.20
N THR A 213 13.70 -21.59 2.24
CA THR A 213 14.54 -20.38 2.30
C THR A 213 15.73 -20.64 3.21
N ALA A 214 16.95 -20.66 2.65
CA ALA A 214 18.16 -20.77 3.45
C ALA A 214 18.54 -19.43 4.06
N CYS A 215 18.60 -19.36 5.39
CA CYS A 215 19.05 -18.20 6.14
C CYS A 215 20.56 -18.26 6.40
N ARG A 216 21.29 -17.16 6.33
CA ARG A 216 22.73 -17.12 6.62
C ARG A 216 23.02 -17.37 8.11
N ARG A 217 24.06 -18.17 8.33
CA ARG A 217 24.42 -18.83 9.59
C ARG A 217 24.79 -17.93 10.78
N ASP A 218 25.19 -16.70 10.57
CA ASP A 218 26.08 -16.06 11.53
C ASP A 218 25.42 -15.28 12.68
N ARG A 219 24.11 -15.09 12.67
CA ARG A 219 23.38 -14.37 13.75
C ARG A 219 22.03 -14.94 14.19
N TRP A 220 21.48 -15.92 13.50
CA TRP A 220 20.04 -16.19 13.55
C TRP A 220 19.66 -17.50 14.24
N ALA A 221 20.50 -18.50 14.12
CA ALA A 221 20.24 -19.82 14.74
C ALA A 221 20.12 -19.76 16.26
N SER A 222 20.78 -18.81 16.92
CA SER A 222 20.77 -18.67 18.38
C SER A 222 19.49 -18.04 18.95
N THR A 223 18.76 -17.28 18.13
CA THR A 223 17.54 -16.56 18.58
C THR A 223 16.30 -17.42 18.40
N ILE A 224 16.20 -18.16 17.31
CA ILE A 224 15.05 -19.05 17.03
C ILE A 224 15.05 -20.28 17.97
N SER A 225 16.23 -20.81 18.31
CA SER A 225 16.32 -21.98 19.20
C SER A 225 15.99 -21.70 20.66
N ARG A 226 16.02 -20.43 21.11
CA ARG A 226 15.76 -20.07 22.51
C ARG A 226 14.29 -19.88 22.87
N THR A 227 13.40 -19.68 21.91
CA THR A 227 11.98 -19.42 22.16
C THR A 227 11.14 -20.66 22.40
N ASN A 228 11.63 -21.88 22.13
CA ASN A 228 10.86 -23.12 22.24
C ASN A 228 11.26 -24.06 23.40
N GLN A 229 12.09 -23.61 24.35
CA GLN A 229 12.32 -24.35 25.56
C GLN A 229 11.47 -23.79 26.72
N ARG A 230 10.17 -24.03 26.69
CA ARG A 230 9.38 -24.09 27.93
C ARG A 230 9.62 -25.48 28.55
N ARG A 231 10.29 -25.52 29.68
CA ARG A 231 10.32 -26.70 30.53
C ARG A 231 8.91 -26.97 31.06
N PRO A 232 8.44 -28.23 31.06
CA PRO A 232 7.23 -28.56 31.78
C PRO A 232 7.49 -28.40 33.28
N ARG A 233 6.53 -27.88 33.99
CA ARG A 233 6.41 -28.01 35.47
C ARG A 233 5.70 -29.29 35.79
#